data_16af6d63728cb2df24aeb16bbaad2a56
#
_entry.id   16af6d63728cb2df24aeb16bbaad2a56
#
_cell.length_a   1.000
_cell.length_b   1.000
_cell.length_c   1.000
_cell.angle_alpha   90.00
_cell.angle_beta   90.00
_cell.angle_gamma   90.00
#
_symmetry.space_group_name_H-M   'P 1'
#
loop_
_entity.id
_entity.type
_entity.pdbx_description
1 polymer ?
#
loop_
_entity_poly.entity_id
_entity_poly.type
_entity_poly.pdbx_seq_one_letter_code
_entity_poly.pdbx_strand_id
1 'polypeptide(L)' 'MREQLKEMIEKLAGILVELDKVEAHLYGYKSAAVRARKVMQECRNDLADLRKEVQDKKNNP' A
#
# COMPACT_ATOMS: atom_id res chain seq x y z
N MET A 1 4.26 5.64 -14.47
CA MET A 1 4.44 6.16 -13.09
C MET A 1 3.13 6.52 -12.41
N ARG A 2 2.31 7.35 -13.03
CA ARG A 2 1.03 7.78 -12.41
C ARG A 2 0.07 6.61 -12.17
N GLU A 3 -0.04 5.70 -13.12
CA GLU A 3 -0.93 4.54 -13.00
C GLU A 3 -0.50 3.60 -11.86
N GLN A 4 0.80 3.40 -11.71
CA GLN A 4 1.33 2.60 -10.61
C GLN A 4 0.97 3.21 -9.26
N LEU A 5 1.11 4.52 -9.12
CA LEU A 5 0.75 5.22 -7.88
C LEU A 5 -0.75 5.16 -7.61
N LYS A 6 -1.58 5.31 -8.65
CA LYS A 6 -3.03 5.18 -8.52
C LYS A 6 -3.43 3.80 -8.01
N GLU A 7 -2.81 2.75 -8.53
CA GLU A 7 -3.06 1.37 -8.08
C GLU A 7 -2.70 1.20 -6.61
N MET A 8 -1.59 1.77 -6.18
CA MET A 8 -1.19 1.73 -4.76
C MET A 8 -2.19 2.45 -3.87
N ILE A 9 -2.67 3.61 -4.30
CA ILE A 9 -3.69 4.38 -3.57
C ILE A 9 -4.96 3.55 -3.41
N GLU A 10 -5.39 2.88 -4.47
CA GLU A 10 -6.57 2.02 -4.43
C GLU A 10 -6.40 0.84 -3.47
N LYS A 11 -5.24 0.20 -3.49
CA LYS A 11 -4.92 -0.89 -2.56
C LYS A 11 -4.93 -0.41 -1.12
N LEU A 12 -4.31 0.74 -0.85
CA LEU A 12 -4.27 1.32 0.49
C LEU A 12 -5.65 1.74 0.96
N ALA A 13 -6.45 2.33 0.08
CA ALA A 13 -7.83 2.67 0.42
C ALA A 13 -8.65 1.42 0.78
N GLY A 14 -8.38 0.31 0.10
CA GLY A 14 -9.08 -0.96 0.34
C GLY A 14 -8.83 -1.54 1.72
N ILE A 15 -7.68 -1.25 2.36
CA ILE A 15 -7.38 -1.79 3.68
C ILE A 15 -7.93 -0.95 4.84
N LEU A 16 -8.56 0.18 4.56
CA LEU A 16 -9.18 0.99 5.61
C LEU A 16 -10.20 0.20 6.41
N VAL A 17 -11.00 -0.62 5.75
CA VAL A 17 -11.98 -1.49 6.40
C VAL A 17 -11.29 -2.50 7.33
N GLU A 18 -10.15 -3.04 6.89
CA GLU A 18 -9.37 -3.97 7.70
C GLU A 18 -8.81 -3.30 8.95
N LEU A 19 -8.33 -2.07 8.80
CA LEU A 19 -7.80 -1.29 9.93
C LEU A 19 -8.89 -0.94 10.94
N ASP A 20 -10.11 -0.65 10.47
CA ASP A 20 -11.26 -0.44 11.36
C ASP A 20 -11.52 -1.67 12.23
N LYS A 21 -11.47 -2.86 11.64
CA LYS A 21 -11.63 -4.12 12.38
C LYS A 21 -10.53 -4.29 13.43
N VAL A 22 -9.29 -3.96 13.09
CA VAL A 22 -8.16 -4.08 14.00
C VAL A 22 -8.31 -3.12 15.17
N GLU A 23 -8.60 -1.84 14.89
CA GLU A 23 -8.74 -0.80 15.92
C GLU A 23 -9.88 -1.11 16.88
N ALA A 24 -11.01 -1.56 16.36
CA ALA A 24 -12.20 -1.85 17.16
C ALA A 24 -12.21 -3.25 17.75
N HIS A 25 -11.19 -4.07 17.51
CA HIS A 25 -11.10 -5.46 17.98
C HIS A 25 -12.33 -6.29 17.58
N LEU A 26 -12.84 -6.06 16.39
CA LEU A 26 -14.00 -6.77 15.88
C LEU A 26 -13.65 -8.21 15.51
N TYR A 27 -14.67 -9.04 15.32
CA TYR A 27 -14.48 -10.42 14.88
C TYR A 27 -13.62 -10.46 13.61
N GLY A 28 -12.61 -11.32 13.62
CA GLY A 28 -11.69 -11.44 12.48
C GLY A 28 -10.57 -10.42 12.44
N TYR A 29 -10.35 -9.66 13.52
CA TYR A 29 -9.33 -8.61 13.55
C TYR A 29 -7.91 -9.13 13.33
N LYS A 30 -7.60 -10.36 13.75
CA LYS A 30 -6.28 -10.94 13.55
C LYS A 30 -5.99 -11.20 12.08
N SER A 31 -6.98 -11.76 11.36
CA SER A 31 -6.86 -11.96 9.91
C SER A 31 -6.81 -10.64 9.16
N ALA A 32 -7.60 -9.65 9.62
CA ALA A 32 -7.58 -8.31 9.05
C ALA A 32 -6.20 -7.65 9.21
N ALA A 33 -5.56 -7.82 10.36
CA ALA A 33 -4.22 -7.32 10.60
C ALA A 33 -3.19 -7.92 9.63
N VAL A 34 -3.28 -9.24 9.39
CA VAL A 34 -2.39 -9.92 8.45
C VAL A 34 -2.56 -9.36 7.03
N ARG A 35 -3.82 -9.21 6.57
CA ARG A 35 -4.10 -8.67 5.25
C ARG A 35 -3.60 -7.23 5.10
N ALA A 36 -3.84 -6.39 6.11
CA ALA A 36 -3.39 -5.00 6.09
C ALA A 36 -1.87 -4.91 6.02
N ARG A 37 -1.16 -5.68 6.84
CA ARG A 37 0.31 -5.70 6.85
C ARG A 37 0.88 -6.15 5.50
N LYS A 38 0.27 -7.16 4.89
CA LYS A 38 0.69 -7.67 3.59
C LYS A 38 0.59 -6.59 2.51
N VAL A 39 -0.54 -5.91 2.45
CA VAL A 39 -0.74 -4.82 1.47
C VAL A 39 0.23 -3.68 1.72
N MET A 40 0.45 -3.29 2.97
CA MET A 40 1.43 -2.25 3.31
C MET A 40 2.83 -2.62 2.85
N GLN A 41 3.22 -3.88 3.04
CA GLN A 41 4.54 -4.37 2.62
C GLN A 41 4.68 -4.34 1.09
N GLU A 42 3.65 -4.77 0.37
CA GLU A 42 3.63 -4.72 -1.10
C GLU A 42 3.76 -3.27 -1.59
N CYS A 43 3.00 -2.35 -1.01
CA CYS A 43 3.05 -0.94 -1.38
C CYS A 43 4.41 -0.31 -1.04
N ARG A 44 5.01 -0.69 0.07
CA ARG A 44 6.36 -0.23 0.44
C ARG A 44 7.36 -0.62 -0.64
N ASN A 45 7.33 -1.85 -1.10
CA ASN A 45 8.23 -2.33 -2.14
C ASN A 45 7.98 -1.62 -3.47
N ASP A 46 6.70 -1.47 -3.84
CA ASP A 46 6.31 -0.79 -5.08
C ASP A 46 6.72 0.68 -5.06
N LEU A 47 6.58 1.36 -3.92
CA LEU A 47 7.00 2.75 -3.76
C LEU A 47 8.50 2.90 -3.89
N ALA A 48 9.28 1.96 -3.36
CA ALA A 48 10.74 1.98 -3.50
C ALA A 48 11.14 1.90 -4.97
N ASP A 49 10.50 1.02 -5.74
CA ASP A 49 10.75 0.87 -7.17
C ASP A 49 10.32 2.13 -7.93
N LEU A 50 9.17 2.68 -7.60
CA LEU A 50 8.66 3.89 -8.25
C LEU A 50 9.56 5.10 -7.98
N ARG A 51 10.12 5.22 -6.78
CA ARG A 51 11.08 6.28 -6.44
C ARG A 51 12.31 6.22 -7.35
N LYS A 52 12.79 5.01 -7.64
CA LYS A 52 13.92 4.83 -8.57
C LYS A 52 13.57 5.30 -9.96
N GLU A 53 12.38 4.98 -10.45
CA GLU A 53 11.91 5.43 -11.76
C GLU A 53 11.84 6.95 -11.84
N VAL A 54 11.31 7.59 -10.80
CA VAL A 54 11.23 9.06 -10.73
C VAL A 54 12.62 9.67 -10.74
N GLN A 55 13.56 9.10 -9.98
CA GLN A 55 14.93 9.57 -9.93
C GLN A 55 15.63 9.45 -11.29
N ASP A 56 15.41 8.33 -11.99
CA ASP A 56 15.96 8.10 -13.31
C ASP A 56 15.43 9.12 -14.32
N LYS A 57 14.13 9.43 -14.28
CA LYS A 57 13.54 10.45 -15.15
C LYS A 57 14.08 11.85 -14.87
N LYS A 58 14.35 12.14 -13.60
CA LYS A 58 14.97 13.41 -13.20
C LYS A 58 16.38 13.56 -13.75
N ASN A 59 17.17 12.48 -13.69
CA ASN A 59 18.57 12.50 -14.11
C ASN A 59 18.78 12.30 -15.62
N ASN A 60 17.79 11.70 -16.30
CA ASN A 60 17.85 11.41 -17.73
C ASN A 60 16.57 11.92 -18.41
N PRO A 61 16.42 13.23 -18.53
CA PRO A 61 15.22 13.84 -19.12
C PRO A 61 15.05 13.55 -20.60
#